data_be18f16945dd2e5dabd588c150f091c6
#
_entry.id   be18f16945dd2e5dabd588c150f091c6
#
_cell.length_a   1.000
_cell.length_b   1.000
_cell.length_c   1.000
_cell.angle_alpha   90.00
_cell.angle_beta   90.00
_cell.angle_gamma   90.00
#
_symmetry.space_group_name_H-M   'P 1'
#
loop_
_entity.id
_entity.type
_entity.pdbx_description
1 polymer ?
#
loop_
_entity_poly.entity_id
_entity_poly.type
_entity_poly.pdbx_seq_one_letter_code
_entity_poly.pdbx_strand_id
1 'polypeptide(L)'
;MNNRLKLKIYPRELLFSLFAFMLPFSLYVENNFGISWIGYTDEVLCIICIVYIMYFSFKRGIRGSDLALIIMLIICSIVTFLGNTVSGISKDWFSIAVDFIALAKMFTVFIVYKQVASLDKKQVMVSYLIPLCKVLILTGSACGFISLFADIGMTNGTRYGIPSFQFIFSNEARYGFIVVSCLLILMLTKMPKKKLIFYEALTFFSMILTTKGVVYIVLVCYAVLRIMWRRKKDTKFTPLNAIFLAIAGTAASTYQIETYLKDTSSPRNILIKYGFVTANKYFPFGSGFATYGSDQAAKNYSSLYYQYGFHKVFGLSPDRGMFLNDCYMGMVFGEYGYIGAAIFILMLAMIFIPLNKINNLGKETKALTLSVFIGLVVSCIGTAIIKSSIGVFIFAIFGVVSGYSIHLNRLQENQ
;
A
#
# COMPACT_ATOMS: atom_id res chain seq x y z
N MET A 1 39.16 -31.28 -7.06
CA MET A 1 37.71 -31.53 -6.96
C MET A 1 36.97 -30.20 -7.08
N ASN A 2 36.44 -29.93 -8.27
CA ASN A 2 35.69 -28.66 -8.56
C ASN A 2 34.28 -28.81 -8.05
N ASN A 3 33.99 -28.38 -6.83
CA ASN A 3 32.64 -28.15 -6.37
C ASN A 3 32.11 -26.83 -7.01
N ARG A 4 31.69 -26.90 -8.28
CA ARG A 4 30.85 -25.85 -8.86
C ARG A 4 29.55 -25.87 -8.06
N LEU A 5 29.37 -24.89 -7.18
CA LEU A 5 28.08 -24.54 -6.59
C LEU A 5 27.06 -24.35 -7.72
N LYS A 6 26.28 -25.38 -8.05
CA LYS A 6 25.13 -25.26 -8.95
C LYS A 6 24.12 -24.38 -8.25
N LEU A 7 24.13 -23.10 -8.53
CA LEU A 7 23.07 -22.16 -8.11
C LEU A 7 21.75 -22.69 -8.67
N LYS A 8 20.94 -23.28 -7.81
CA LYS A 8 19.60 -23.75 -8.19
C LYS A 8 18.69 -22.56 -8.26
N ILE A 9 18.47 -22.04 -9.46
CA ILE A 9 17.54 -20.95 -9.72
C ILE A 9 16.10 -21.48 -9.60
N TYR A 10 15.25 -20.74 -8.90
CA TYR A 10 13.82 -20.99 -8.76
C TYR A 10 13.07 -19.93 -9.55
N PRO A 11 12.67 -20.21 -10.82
CA PRO A 11 12.22 -19.17 -11.75
C PRO A 11 10.99 -18.40 -11.28
N ARG A 12 10.03 -19.08 -10.65
CA ARG A 12 8.82 -18.48 -10.13
C ARG A 12 9.13 -17.48 -9.00
N GLU A 13 9.87 -17.91 -7.99
CA GLU A 13 10.27 -17.10 -6.85
C GLU A 13 11.15 -15.92 -7.28
N LEU A 14 12.03 -16.15 -8.25
CA LEU A 14 12.87 -15.10 -8.83
C LEU A 14 12.03 -14.05 -9.55
N LEU A 15 11.07 -14.47 -10.41
CA LEU A 15 10.20 -13.57 -11.16
C LEU A 15 9.44 -12.62 -10.21
N PHE A 16 8.75 -13.17 -9.21
CA PHE A 16 8.00 -12.36 -8.26
C PHE A 16 8.88 -11.49 -7.37
N SER A 17 10.10 -11.95 -7.04
CA SER A 17 11.08 -11.11 -6.32
C SER A 17 11.57 -9.95 -7.16
N LEU A 18 11.80 -10.14 -8.47
CA LEU A 18 12.19 -9.07 -9.39
C LEU A 18 11.09 -8.01 -9.51
N PHE A 19 9.82 -8.42 -9.66
CA PHE A 19 8.72 -7.45 -9.66
C PHE A 19 8.62 -6.69 -8.35
N ALA A 20 8.70 -7.38 -7.20
CA ALA A 20 8.72 -6.71 -5.90
C ALA A 20 9.90 -5.72 -5.77
N PHE A 21 11.04 -6.04 -6.37
CA PHE A 21 12.18 -5.12 -6.45
C PHE A 21 11.90 -3.89 -7.33
N MET A 22 11.26 -4.07 -8.49
CA MET A 22 11.03 -3.00 -9.45
C MET A 22 9.97 -1.99 -8.99
N LEU A 23 8.92 -2.47 -8.28
CA LEU A 23 7.78 -1.64 -7.85
C LEU A 23 8.16 -0.35 -7.12
N PRO A 24 9.04 -0.35 -6.09
CA PRO A 24 9.43 0.89 -5.42
C PRO A 24 10.14 1.90 -6.33
N PHE A 25 10.86 1.41 -7.34
CA PHE A 25 11.69 2.25 -8.21
C PHE A 25 10.99 2.67 -9.50
N SER A 26 9.83 2.10 -9.84
CA SER A 26 9.16 2.34 -11.13
C SER A 26 8.96 3.83 -11.41
N LEU A 27 8.39 4.57 -10.47
CA LEU A 27 8.16 6.02 -10.60
C LEU A 27 9.46 6.84 -10.61
N TYR A 28 10.49 6.41 -9.89
CA TYR A 28 11.79 7.09 -9.93
C TYR A 28 12.44 6.97 -11.30
N VAL A 29 12.41 5.76 -11.88
CA VAL A 29 12.98 5.51 -13.21
C VAL A 29 12.18 6.24 -14.29
N GLU A 30 10.84 6.22 -14.21
CA GLU A 30 9.98 6.97 -15.14
C GLU A 30 10.31 8.46 -15.13
N ASN A 31 10.35 9.09 -13.95
CA ASN A 31 10.53 10.53 -13.82
C ASN A 31 11.94 11.02 -14.17
N ASN A 32 12.99 10.23 -13.89
CA ASN A 32 14.37 10.68 -14.08
C ASN A 32 14.99 10.20 -15.40
N PHE A 33 14.52 9.08 -15.95
CA PHE A 33 15.08 8.52 -17.20
C PHE A 33 14.10 8.60 -18.38
N GLY A 34 12.88 9.11 -18.16
CA GLY A 34 11.87 9.26 -19.22
C GLY A 34 11.35 7.93 -19.79
N ILE A 35 11.53 6.82 -19.07
CA ILE A 35 11.14 5.49 -19.53
C ILE A 35 9.69 5.22 -19.07
N SER A 36 8.72 5.75 -19.80
CA SER A 36 7.30 5.74 -19.44
C SER A 36 6.70 4.35 -19.25
N TRP A 37 7.16 3.33 -19.97
CA TRP A 37 6.63 1.97 -19.82
C TRP A 37 6.95 1.32 -18.47
N ILE A 38 7.99 1.77 -17.74
CA ILE A 38 8.31 1.29 -16.39
C ILE A 38 7.27 1.76 -15.37
N GLY A 39 6.62 2.89 -15.61
CA GLY A 39 5.50 3.36 -14.79
C GLY A 39 4.34 2.37 -14.73
N TYR A 40 4.17 1.52 -15.74
CA TYR A 40 3.12 0.49 -15.79
C TYR A 40 3.53 -0.87 -15.18
N THR A 41 4.63 -0.93 -14.43
CA THR A 41 5.13 -2.19 -13.84
C THR A 41 4.11 -2.88 -12.93
N ASP A 42 3.32 -2.13 -12.19
CA ASP A 42 2.28 -2.66 -11.29
C ASP A 42 1.03 -3.14 -12.05
N GLU A 43 0.65 -2.51 -13.15
CA GLU A 43 -0.40 -2.98 -14.05
C GLU A 43 0.01 -4.29 -14.74
N VAL A 44 1.25 -4.36 -15.25
CA VAL A 44 1.80 -5.59 -15.86
C VAL A 44 1.83 -6.72 -14.83
N LEU A 45 2.28 -6.44 -13.61
CA LEU A 45 2.26 -7.42 -12.52
C LEU A 45 0.83 -7.88 -12.21
N CYS A 46 -0.15 -6.98 -12.20
CA CYS A 46 -1.55 -7.33 -12.00
C CYS A 46 -2.04 -8.35 -13.04
N ILE A 47 -1.76 -8.11 -14.32
CA ILE A 47 -2.13 -9.03 -15.42
C ILE A 47 -1.46 -10.39 -15.22
N ILE A 48 -0.16 -10.42 -14.90
CA ILE A 48 0.56 -11.66 -14.59
C ILE A 48 -0.08 -12.38 -13.40
N CYS A 49 -0.47 -11.66 -12.36
CA CYS A 49 -1.14 -12.23 -11.20
C CYS A 49 -2.51 -12.81 -11.55
N ILE A 50 -3.30 -12.14 -12.38
CA ILE A 50 -4.60 -12.66 -12.84
C ILE A 50 -4.40 -13.97 -13.62
N VAL A 51 -3.47 -14.01 -14.58
CA VAL A 51 -3.13 -15.22 -15.35
C VAL A 51 -2.64 -16.34 -14.41
N TYR A 52 -1.81 -16.01 -13.42
CA TYR A 52 -1.35 -16.97 -12.43
C TYR A 52 -2.49 -17.54 -11.57
N ILE A 53 -3.44 -16.69 -11.13
CA ILE A 53 -4.63 -17.12 -10.38
C ILE A 53 -5.46 -18.07 -11.23
N MET A 54 -5.72 -17.75 -12.48
CA MET A 54 -6.47 -18.61 -13.40
C MET A 54 -5.78 -19.97 -13.57
N TYR A 55 -4.49 -19.99 -13.92
CA TYR A 55 -3.71 -21.23 -14.07
C TYR A 55 -3.72 -22.07 -12.79
N PHE A 56 -3.52 -21.43 -11.63
CA PHE A 56 -3.46 -22.12 -10.35
C PHE A 56 -4.80 -22.69 -9.92
N SER A 57 -5.90 -22.00 -10.24
CA SER A 57 -7.28 -22.43 -9.97
C SER A 57 -7.57 -23.77 -10.65
N PHE A 58 -7.19 -23.91 -11.91
CA PHE A 58 -7.40 -25.15 -12.68
C PHE A 58 -6.52 -26.31 -12.16
N LYS A 59 -5.31 -26.05 -11.67
CA LYS A 59 -4.33 -27.09 -11.34
C LYS A 59 -4.42 -27.59 -9.90
N ARG A 60 -4.74 -26.73 -8.92
CA ARG A 60 -4.67 -27.04 -7.49
C ARG A 60 -5.85 -26.56 -6.65
N GLY A 61 -6.79 -25.86 -7.28
CA GLY A 61 -7.85 -25.17 -6.59
C GLY A 61 -7.37 -23.93 -5.82
N ILE A 62 -8.29 -23.06 -5.47
CA ILE A 62 -8.04 -21.84 -4.68
C ILE A 62 -8.55 -22.06 -3.25
N ARG A 63 -7.87 -21.49 -2.26
CA ARG A 63 -8.37 -21.47 -0.87
C ARG A 63 -9.67 -20.68 -0.78
N GLY A 64 -10.60 -21.14 0.04
CA GLY A 64 -11.90 -20.49 0.17
C GLY A 64 -11.82 -19.00 0.52
N SER A 65 -10.86 -18.57 1.37
CA SER A 65 -10.65 -17.15 1.68
C SER A 65 -10.16 -16.32 0.47
N ASP A 66 -9.33 -16.92 -0.39
CA ASP A 66 -8.81 -16.23 -1.58
C ASP A 66 -9.88 -16.18 -2.67
N LEU A 67 -10.65 -17.26 -2.81
CA LEU A 67 -11.82 -17.31 -3.70
C LEU A 67 -12.86 -16.27 -3.29
N ALA A 68 -13.17 -16.15 -2.00
CA ALA A 68 -14.10 -15.14 -1.51
C ALA A 68 -13.62 -13.71 -1.81
N LEU A 69 -12.31 -13.44 -1.67
CA LEU A 69 -11.74 -12.13 -2.02
C LEU A 69 -11.85 -11.84 -3.53
N ILE A 70 -11.63 -12.85 -4.38
CA ILE A 70 -11.81 -12.73 -5.84
C ILE A 70 -13.27 -12.46 -6.19
N ILE A 71 -14.21 -13.19 -5.59
CA ILE A 71 -15.65 -12.98 -5.81
C ILE A 71 -16.04 -11.55 -5.40
N MET A 72 -15.59 -11.08 -4.23
CA MET A 72 -15.86 -9.71 -3.78
C MET A 72 -15.25 -8.66 -4.71
N LEU A 73 -14.07 -8.90 -5.25
CA LEU A 73 -13.46 -8.02 -6.26
C LEU A 73 -14.30 -7.95 -7.53
N ILE A 74 -14.79 -9.10 -8.02
CA ILE A 74 -15.67 -9.16 -9.19
C ILE A 74 -16.98 -8.41 -8.92
N ILE A 75 -17.61 -8.63 -7.77
CA ILE A 75 -18.86 -7.94 -7.40
C ILE A 75 -18.62 -6.43 -7.30
N CYS A 76 -17.55 -5.99 -6.63
CA CYS A 76 -17.18 -4.58 -6.54
C CYS A 76 -17.02 -3.95 -7.94
N SER A 77 -16.34 -4.65 -8.83
CA SER A 77 -16.12 -4.20 -10.21
C SER A 77 -17.42 -4.10 -11.00
N ILE A 78 -18.32 -5.08 -10.88
CA ILE A 78 -19.64 -5.03 -11.52
C ILE A 78 -20.46 -3.85 -11.00
N VAL A 79 -20.50 -3.65 -9.67
CA VAL A 79 -21.22 -2.53 -9.05
C VAL A 79 -20.69 -1.19 -9.56
N THR A 80 -19.35 -1.01 -9.61
CA THR A 80 -18.74 0.22 -10.11
C THR A 80 -19.00 0.41 -11.61
N PHE A 81 -19.03 -0.66 -12.38
CA PHE A 81 -19.36 -0.63 -13.81
C PHE A 81 -20.81 -0.23 -14.07
N LEU A 82 -21.74 -0.68 -13.21
CA LEU A 82 -23.12 -0.21 -13.24
C LEU A 82 -23.17 1.32 -12.99
N GLY A 83 -22.30 1.83 -12.13
CA GLY A 83 -22.12 3.28 -11.96
C GLY A 83 -21.76 4.00 -13.26
N ASN A 84 -20.87 3.45 -14.10
CA ASN A 84 -20.56 4.04 -15.41
C ASN A 84 -21.77 4.08 -16.32
N THR A 85 -22.59 3.02 -16.35
CA THR A 85 -23.80 2.97 -17.20
C THR A 85 -24.86 3.95 -16.74
N VAL A 86 -25.04 4.10 -15.43
CA VAL A 86 -26.01 5.03 -14.82
C VAL A 86 -25.60 6.49 -14.98
N SER A 87 -24.30 6.78 -14.75
CA SER A 87 -23.80 8.16 -14.82
C SER A 87 -23.59 8.66 -16.23
N GLY A 88 -23.16 7.79 -17.15
CA GLY A 88 -22.83 8.15 -18.54
C GLY A 88 -21.65 9.12 -18.69
N ILE A 89 -20.85 9.35 -17.61
CA ILE A 89 -19.78 10.35 -17.56
C ILE A 89 -18.57 9.93 -18.36
N SER A 90 -17.98 8.78 -18.02
CA SER A 90 -16.85 8.23 -18.75
C SER A 90 -17.36 7.21 -19.78
N LYS A 91 -17.01 7.43 -21.05
CA LYS A 91 -17.30 6.52 -22.17
C LYS A 91 -16.04 5.92 -22.77
N ASP A 92 -14.89 6.32 -22.29
CA ASP A 92 -13.60 5.80 -22.74
C ASP A 92 -13.28 4.48 -22.05
N TRP A 93 -13.47 3.38 -22.79
CA TRP A 93 -13.21 2.03 -22.32
C TRP A 93 -11.78 1.77 -21.86
N PHE A 94 -10.81 2.46 -22.46
CA PHE A 94 -9.42 2.33 -22.04
C PHE A 94 -9.21 2.90 -20.63
N SER A 95 -9.68 4.11 -20.37
CA SER A 95 -9.61 4.72 -19.04
C SER A 95 -10.35 3.91 -17.98
N ILE A 96 -11.53 3.36 -18.33
CA ILE A 96 -12.30 2.48 -17.45
C ILE A 96 -11.51 1.21 -17.12
N ALA A 97 -10.89 0.58 -18.14
CA ALA A 97 -10.10 -0.65 -17.96
C ALA A 97 -8.85 -0.42 -17.10
N VAL A 98 -8.14 0.70 -17.31
CA VAL A 98 -6.97 1.06 -16.49
C VAL A 98 -7.37 1.28 -15.03
N ASP A 99 -8.50 1.93 -14.78
CA ASP A 99 -8.98 2.20 -13.43
C ASP A 99 -9.49 0.93 -12.73
N PHE A 100 -10.12 0.01 -13.48
CA PHE A 100 -10.41 -1.34 -13.00
C PHE A 100 -9.13 -2.10 -12.58
N ILE A 101 -8.06 -2.04 -13.39
CA ILE A 101 -6.78 -2.64 -13.05
C ILE A 101 -6.21 -1.98 -11.78
N ALA A 102 -6.36 -0.66 -11.62
CA ALA A 102 -5.93 0.05 -10.42
C ALA A 102 -6.65 -0.42 -9.15
N LEU A 103 -7.92 -0.82 -9.23
CA LEU A 103 -8.63 -1.50 -8.13
C LEU A 103 -8.11 -2.93 -7.91
N ALA A 104 -7.93 -3.69 -8.98
CA ALA A 104 -7.65 -5.13 -8.92
C ALA A 104 -6.22 -5.45 -8.43
N LYS A 105 -5.23 -4.61 -8.77
CA LYS A 105 -3.81 -4.90 -8.59
C LYS A 105 -3.40 -5.21 -7.14
N MET A 106 -3.91 -4.49 -6.16
CA MET A 106 -3.56 -4.70 -4.76
C MET A 106 -4.04 -6.06 -4.23
N PHE A 107 -5.25 -6.49 -4.61
CA PHE A 107 -5.86 -7.74 -4.14
C PHE A 107 -5.27 -8.96 -4.85
N THR A 108 -5.10 -8.89 -6.17
CA THR A 108 -4.52 -9.98 -6.97
C THR A 108 -3.06 -10.24 -6.59
N VAL A 109 -2.28 -9.18 -6.41
CA VAL A 109 -0.89 -9.27 -5.96
C VAL A 109 -0.79 -9.88 -4.56
N PHE A 110 -1.62 -9.43 -3.60
CA PHE A 110 -1.66 -10.04 -2.27
C PHE A 110 -1.92 -11.55 -2.33
N ILE A 111 -2.94 -11.99 -3.10
CA ILE A 111 -3.30 -13.40 -3.23
C ILE A 111 -2.12 -14.21 -3.80
N VAL A 112 -1.52 -13.73 -4.90
CA VAL A 112 -0.45 -14.48 -5.59
C VAL A 112 0.81 -14.55 -4.73
N TYR A 113 1.26 -13.46 -4.14
CA TYR A 113 2.42 -13.47 -3.26
C TYR A 113 2.21 -14.35 -2.03
N LYS A 114 1.00 -14.36 -1.46
CA LYS A 114 0.63 -15.28 -0.38
C LYS A 114 0.70 -16.75 -0.84
N GLN A 115 0.21 -17.06 -2.02
CA GLN A 115 0.28 -18.42 -2.56
C GLN A 115 1.71 -18.85 -2.83
N VAL A 116 2.50 -18.01 -3.53
CA VAL A 116 3.90 -18.28 -3.85
C VAL A 116 4.71 -18.51 -2.59
N ALA A 117 4.63 -17.60 -1.61
CA ALA A 117 5.34 -17.72 -0.35
C ALA A 117 4.91 -18.95 0.48
N SER A 118 3.62 -19.33 0.44
CA SER A 118 3.13 -20.51 1.14
C SER A 118 3.64 -21.84 0.56
N LEU A 119 4.10 -21.84 -0.68
CA LEU A 119 4.68 -22.98 -1.39
C LEU A 119 6.21 -22.98 -1.43
N ASP A 120 6.83 -21.86 -1.08
CA ASP A 120 8.27 -21.68 -1.07
C ASP A 120 8.91 -22.33 0.16
N LYS A 121 9.15 -23.65 0.06
CA LYS A 121 9.72 -24.46 1.16
C LYS A 121 11.09 -23.98 1.67
N LYS A 122 11.85 -23.27 0.85
CA LYS A 122 13.22 -22.84 1.14
C LYS A 122 13.35 -21.34 1.42
N GLN A 123 12.23 -20.60 1.44
CA GLN A 123 12.21 -19.15 1.63
C GLN A 123 13.06 -18.39 0.61
N VAL A 124 13.10 -18.92 -0.60
CA VAL A 124 13.96 -18.41 -1.68
C VAL A 124 13.54 -16.97 -2.04
N MET A 125 12.24 -16.69 -2.11
CA MET A 125 11.73 -15.36 -2.42
C MET A 125 12.19 -14.32 -1.38
N VAL A 126 12.10 -14.65 -0.09
CA VAL A 126 12.60 -13.78 0.99
C VAL A 126 14.12 -13.60 0.84
N SER A 127 14.86 -14.66 0.56
CA SER A 127 16.33 -14.60 0.42
C SER A 127 16.78 -13.71 -0.74
N TYR A 128 16.03 -13.64 -1.85
CA TYR A 128 16.30 -12.73 -2.95
C TYR A 128 16.05 -11.25 -2.59
N LEU A 129 15.08 -10.97 -1.72
CA LEU A 129 14.74 -9.62 -1.30
C LEU A 129 15.67 -9.04 -0.21
N ILE A 130 16.33 -9.90 0.59
CA ILE A 130 17.19 -9.47 1.70
C ILE A 130 18.28 -8.47 1.30
N PRO A 131 19.08 -8.69 0.24
CA PRO A 131 20.16 -7.77 -0.12
C PRO A 131 19.61 -6.38 -0.44
N LEU A 132 18.51 -6.30 -1.20
CA LEU A 132 17.87 -5.05 -1.52
C LEU A 132 17.39 -4.31 -0.27
N CYS A 133 16.66 -5.01 0.61
CA CYS A 133 16.13 -4.43 1.85
C CYS A 133 17.25 -3.86 2.73
N LYS A 134 18.38 -4.57 2.83
CA LYS A 134 19.55 -4.07 3.56
C LYS A 134 20.16 -2.83 2.93
N VAL A 135 20.34 -2.85 1.61
CA VAL A 135 20.91 -1.70 0.88
C VAL A 135 20.01 -0.47 1.04
N LEU A 136 18.69 -0.61 0.83
CA LEU A 136 17.75 0.50 0.96
C LEU A 136 17.72 1.10 2.37
N ILE A 137 17.72 0.26 3.42
CA ILE A 137 17.77 0.76 4.80
C ILE A 137 19.09 1.45 5.08
N LEU A 138 20.23 0.87 4.70
CA LEU A 138 21.54 1.43 4.98
C LEU A 138 21.79 2.73 4.23
N THR A 139 21.59 2.72 2.90
CA THR A 139 21.83 3.91 2.06
C THR A 139 20.83 5.02 2.39
N GLY A 140 19.55 4.69 2.55
CA GLY A 140 18.53 5.66 2.91
C GLY A 140 18.80 6.31 4.27
N SER A 141 19.21 5.51 5.29
CA SER A 141 19.54 6.06 6.61
C SER A 141 20.82 6.91 6.58
N ALA A 142 21.84 6.51 5.81
CA ALA A 142 23.08 7.29 5.67
C ALA A 142 22.81 8.62 4.96
N CYS A 143 22.10 8.61 3.84
CA CYS A 143 21.69 9.82 3.14
C CYS A 143 20.78 10.70 4.02
N GLY A 144 19.85 10.10 4.78
CA GLY A 144 19.00 10.81 5.73
C GLY A 144 19.81 11.50 6.83
N PHE A 145 20.84 10.85 7.34
CA PHE A 145 21.75 11.47 8.31
C PHE A 145 22.52 12.65 7.70
N ILE A 146 23.07 12.50 6.50
CA ILE A 146 23.80 13.57 5.78
C ILE A 146 22.85 14.75 5.51
N SER A 147 21.59 14.49 5.14
CA SER A 147 20.62 15.54 4.82
C SER A 147 20.23 16.45 5.99
N LEU A 148 20.58 16.07 7.22
CA LEU A 148 20.44 16.94 8.40
C LEU A 148 21.47 18.07 8.45
N PHE A 149 22.62 17.89 7.79
CA PHE A 149 23.74 18.83 7.86
C PHE A 149 24.04 19.48 6.50
N ALA A 150 23.65 18.84 5.40
CA ALA A 150 23.90 19.32 4.06
C ALA A 150 22.71 19.01 3.13
N ASP A 151 22.34 19.96 2.29
CA ASP A 151 21.34 19.70 1.26
C ASP A 151 21.95 18.84 0.15
N ILE A 152 21.47 17.60 0.04
CA ILE A 152 21.87 16.63 -0.99
C ILE A 152 20.78 16.42 -2.05
N GLY A 153 19.76 17.30 -2.10
CA GLY A 153 18.64 17.21 -3.03
C GLY A 153 17.63 16.09 -2.74
N MET A 154 17.69 15.47 -1.52
CA MET A 154 16.83 14.35 -1.13
C MET A 154 15.77 14.74 -0.09
N THR A 155 15.49 16.04 0.03
CA THR A 155 14.50 16.59 0.96
C THR A 155 13.45 17.40 0.22
N ASN A 156 12.26 17.53 0.81
CA ASN A 156 11.15 18.29 0.25
C ASN A 156 10.61 19.26 1.31
N GLY A 157 11.22 20.44 1.37
CA GLY A 157 10.89 21.47 2.34
C GLY A 157 11.27 21.11 3.78
N THR A 158 10.86 21.96 4.71
CA THR A 158 11.16 21.82 6.14
C THR A 158 9.86 21.72 6.93
N ARG A 159 9.78 20.77 7.88
CA ARG A 159 8.66 20.59 8.81
C ARG A 159 9.19 20.37 10.20
N TYR A 160 8.58 21.00 11.18
CA TYR A 160 9.02 20.93 12.59
C TYR A 160 10.51 21.33 12.78
N GLY A 161 11.02 22.22 11.92
CA GLY A 161 12.44 22.62 11.94
C GLY A 161 13.42 21.60 11.37
N ILE A 162 12.95 20.49 10.80
CA ILE A 162 13.76 19.41 10.23
C ILE A 162 13.49 19.30 8.72
N PRO A 163 14.53 19.15 7.86
CA PRO A 163 14.34 18.85 6.44
C PRO A 163 13.55 17.56 6.26
N SER A 164 12.44 17.62 5.49
CA SER A 164 11.58 16.46 5.23
C SER A 164 12.22 15.51 4.24
N PHE A 165 12.76 14.41 4.71
CA PHE A 165 13.55 13.47 3.91
C PHE A 165 12.67 12.54 3.07
N GLN A 166 12.93 12.45 1.78
CA GLN A 166 12.20 11.62 0.82
C GLN A 166 13.08 10.59 0.09
N PHE A 167 14.41 10.64 0.31
CA PHE A 167 15.40 9.87 -0.44
C PHE A 167 15.23 10.13 -1.97
N ILE A 168 15.19 9.06 -2.77
CA ILE A 168 15.00 9.15 -4.24
C ILE A 168 13.52 9.02 -4.68
N PHE A 169 12.58 8.89 -3.74
CA PHE A 169 11.19 8.49 -4.07
C PHE A 169 10.22 9.64 -4.30
N SER A 170 10.67 10.86 -4.42
CA SER A 170 9.89 12.08 -4.72
C SER A 170 8.70 12.34 -3.77
N ASN A 171 8.57 11.57 -2.68
CA ASN A 171 7.56 11.75 -1.63
C ASN A 171 7.99 11.04 -0.36
N GLU A 172 7.93 11.76 0.74
CA GLU A 172 8.45 11.32 2.04
C GLU A 172 7.64 10.15 2.61
N ALA A 173 6.30 10.15 2.41
CA ALA A 173 5.46 9.03 2.87
C ALA A 173 5.76 7.75 2.08
N ARG A 174 6.02 7.83 0.78
CA ARG A 174 6.45 6.68 -0.05
C ARG A 174 7.72 6.06 0.52
N TYR A 175 8.75 6.88 0.79
CA TYR A 175 9.99 6.40 1.39
C TYR A 175 9.75 5.70 2.73
N GLY A 176 8.97 6.32 3.63
CA GLY A 176 8.66 5.73 4.94
C GLY A 176 7.98 4.36 4.84
N PHE A 177 7.02 4.20 3.93
CA PHE A 177 6.36 2.89 3.70
C PHE A 177 7.30 1.86 3.05
N ILE A 178 8.20 2.27 2.15
CA ILE A 178 9.17 1.36 1.54
C ILE A 178 10.14 0.84 2.59
N VAL A 179 10.74 1.73 3.39
CA VAL A 179 11.76 1.32 4.35
C VAL A 179 11.21 0.42 5.46
N VAL A 180 9.98 0.68 5.94
CA VAL A 180 9.33 -0.19 6.92
C VAL A 180 8.92 -1.54 6.34
N SER A 181 8.52 -1.59 5.06
CA SER A 181 8.24 -2.85 4.36
C SER A 181 9.51 -3.69 4.16
N CYS A 182 10.65 -3.05 3.91
CA CYS A 182 11.96 -3.71 3.90
C CYS A 182 12.31 -4.30 5.27
N LEU A 183 12.02 -3.60 6.36
CA LEU A 183 12.21 -4.14 7.70
C LEU A 183 11.35 -5.38 7.95
N LEU A 184 10.08 -5.40 7.49
CA LEU A 184 9.22 -6.58 7.58
C LEU A 184 9.85 -7.81 6.91
N ILE A 185 10.47 -7.66 5.74
CA ILE A 185 11.20 -8.76 5.07
C ILE A 185 12.37 -9.22 5.93
N LEU A 186 13.15 -8.30 6.52
CA LEU A 186 14.27 -8.68 7.38
C LEU A 186 13.81 -9.42 8.65
N MET A 187 12.65 -9.08 9.20
CA MET A 187 12.05 -9.77 10.35
C MET A 187 11.61 -11.21 10.06
N LEU A 188 11.41 -11.59 8.79
CA LEU A 188 11.13 -12.97 8.41
C LEU A 188 12.39 -13.86 8.41
N THR A 189 13.56 -13.26 8.56
CA THR A 189 14.84 -13.99 8.51
C THR A 189 15.30 -14.47 9.88
N LYS A 190 16.13 -15.49 9.91
CA LYS A 190 16.82 -15.95 11.13
C LYS A 190 18.03 -15.09 11.49
N MET A 191 17.91 -13.77 11.32
CA MET A 191 19.00 -12.83 11.63
C MET A 191 19.25 -12.75 13.14
N PRO A 192 20.53 -12.64 13.61
CA PRO A 192 20.83 -12.41 15.02
C PRO A 192 20.13 -11.16 15.56
N LYS A 193 19.56 -11.24 16.77
CA LYS A 193 18.78 -10.13 17.39
C LYS A 193 19.51 -8.78 17.35
N LYS A 194 20.82 -8.75 17.64
CA LYS A 194 21.62 -7.50 17.61
C LYS A 194 21.60 -6.84 16.23
N LYS A 195 21.72 -7.62 15.14
CA LYS A 195 21.65 -7.12 13.77
C LYS A 195 20.25 -6.65 13.42
N LEU A 196 19.21 -7.37 13.84
CA LEU A 196 17.83 -6.96 13.60
C LEU A 196 17.49 -5.64 14.29
N ILE A 197 17.87 -5.48 15.56
CA ILE A 197 17.70 -4.21 16.33
C ILE A 197 18.43 -3.05 15.64
N PHE A 198 19.61 -3.29 15.08
CA PHE A 198 20.33 -2.28 14.31
C PHE A 198 19.53 -1.81 13.08
N TYR A 199 18.99 -2.74 12.26
CA TYR A 199 18.15 -2.37 11.12
C TYR A 199 16.82 -1.74 11.56
N GLU A 200 16.22 -2.19 12.67
CA GLU A 200 15.03 -1.58 13.27
C GLU A 200 15.30 -0.10 13.63
N ALA A 201 16.41 0.18 14.32
CA ALA A 201 16.80 1.53 14.70
C ALA A 201 17.04 2.44 13.48
N LEU A 202 17.73 1.95 12.45
CA LEU A 202 17.96 2.71 11.21
C LEU A 202 16.64 2.98 10.45
N THR A 203 15.76 2.00 10.40
CA THR A 203 14.44 2.16 9.77
C THR A 203 13.62 3.22 10.48
N PHE A 204 13.55 3.17 11.81
CA PHE A 204 12.77 4.16 12.58
C PHE A 204 13.38 5.54 12.53
N PHE A 205 14.70 5.65 12.55
CA PHE A 205 15.40 6.90 12.29
C PHE A 205 14.99 7.50 10.93
N SER A 206 15.05 6.70 9.86
CA SER A 206 14.63 7.11 8.53
C SER A 206 13.16 7.54 8.49
N MET A 207 12.26 6.79 9.15
CA MET A 207 10.83 7.13 9.23
C MET A 207 10.59 8.46 9.95
N ILE A 208 11.32 8.75 11.02
CA ILE A 208 11.23 10.02 11.73
C ILE A 208 11.64 11.19 10.83
N LEU A 209 12.68 11.03 10.04
CA LEU A 209 13.16 12.06 9.11
C LEU A 209 12.17 12.37 7.98
N THR A 210 11.20 11.50 7.70
CA THR A 210 10.17 11.79 6.70
C THR A 210 9.24 12.94 7.10
N THR A 211 9.12 13.24 8.38
CA THR A 211 8.22 14.26 8.96
C THR A 211 6.75 14.16 8.49
N LYS A 212 6.34 12.97 8.02
CA LYS A 212 4.96 12.72 7.53
C LYS A 212 4.10 12.06 8.61
N GLY A 213 2.95 12.66 8.90
CA GLY A 213 2.03 12.14 9.91
C GLY A 213 1.58 10.71 9.66
N VAL A 214 1.32 10.31 8.39
CA VAL A 214 0.94 8.93 8.08
C VAL A 214 2.03 7.91 8.40
N VAL A 215 3.31 8.31 8.31
CA VAL A 215 4.45 7.47 8.71
C VAL A 215 4.57 7.42 10.24
N TYR A 216 4.31 8.55 10.90
CA TYR A 216 4.26 8.61 12.36
C TYR A 216 3.14 7.76 12.96
N ILE A 217 1.98 7.66 12.28
CA ILE A 217 0.91 6.73 12.66
C ILE A 217 1.44 5.30 12.71
N VAL A 218 2.21 4.86 11.71
CA VAL A 218 2.83 3.51 11.72
C VAL A 218 3.74 3.32 12.92
N LEU A 219 4.61 4.29 13.23
CA LEU A 219 5.52 4.23 14.39
C LEU A 219 4.75 4.17 15.71
N VAL A 220 3.76 5.04 15.88
CA VAL A 220 2.94 5.09 17.09
C VAL A 220 2.12 3.80 17.25
N CYS A 221 1.47 3.32 16.19
CA CYS A 221 0.74 2.05 16.23
C CYS A 221 1.67 0.88 16.61
N TYR A 222 2.87 0.84 16.05
CA TYR A 222 3.85 -0.20 16.39
C TYR A 222 4.28 -0.13 17.85
N ALA A 223 4.59 1.05 18.35
CA ALA A 223 4.98 1.26 19.74
C ALA A 223 3.85 0.83 20.70
N VAL A 224 2.62 1.25 20.43
CA VAL A 224 1.43 0.91 21.23
C VAL A 224 1.20 -0.61 21.23
N LEU A 225 1.16 -1.26 20.08
CA LEU A 225 0.96 -2.70 20.00
C LEU A 225 2.10 -3.48 20.67
N ARG A 226 3.35 -3.06 20.49
CA ARG A 226 4.52 -3.67 21.12
C ARG A 226 4.45 -3.58 22.66
N ILE A 227 4.05 -2.43 23.20
CA ILE A 227 3.87 -2.24 24.64
C ILE A 227 2.72 -3.10 25.17
N MET A 228 1.55 -3.06 24.50
CA MET A 228 0.36 -3.81 24.92
C MET A 228 0.58 -5.33 24.90
N TRP A 229 1.36 -5.83 23.94
CA TRP A 229 1.61 -7.27 23.79
C TRP A 229 2.89 -7.76 24.49
N ARG A 230 3.67 -6.87 25.07
CA ARG A 230 4.97 -7.23 25.69
C ARG A 230 4.87 -8.40 26.67
N ARG A 231 3.86 -8.37 27.56
CA ARG A 231 3.64 -9.37 28.63
C ARG A 231 2.56 -10.40 28.31
N LYS A 232 1.82 -10.25 27.20
CA LYS A 232 0.71 -11.14 26.85
C LYS A 232 1.26 -12.38 26.14
N LYS A 233 0.73 -13.57 26.46
CA LYS A 233 0.99 -14.80 25.67
C LYS A 233 0.25 -14.75 24.33
N ASP A 234 -0.98 -14.24 24.32
CA ASP A 234 -1.82 -14.11 23.14
C ASP A 234 -1.80 -12.67 22.61
N THR A 235 -1.57 -12.53 21.31
CA THR A 235 -1.47 -11.25 20.60
C THR A 235 -2.70 -11.01 19.71
N LYS A 236 -3.89 -11.45 20.14
CA LYS A 236 -5.13 -11.14 19.41
C LYS A 236 -5.36 -9.64 19.38
N PHE A 237 -5.71 -9.14 18.21
CA PHE A 237 -6.16 -7.76 18.07
C PHE A 237 -7.57 -7.64 18.64
N THR A 238 -7.74 -6.81 19.65
CA THR A 238 -9.00 -6.63 20.40
C THR A 238 -9.57 -5.24 20.13
N PRO A 239 -10.87 -5.00 20.38
CA PRO A 239 -11.45 -3.65 20.31
C PRO A 239 -10.69 -2.62 21.16
N LEU A 240 -10.14 -3.04 22.29
CA LEU A 240 -9.30 -2.20 23.15
C LEU A 240 -8.03 -1.76 22.41
N ASN A 241 -7.39 -2.63 21.62
CA ASN A 241 -6.26 -2.24 20.77
C ASN A 241 -6.69 -1.17 19.76
N ALA A 242 -7.88 -1.35 19.13
CA ALA A 242 -8.41 -0.37 18.18
C ALA A 242 -8.63 1.01 18.83
N ILE A 243 -9.21 1.06 20.04
CA ILE A 243 -9.43 2.31 20.78
C ILE A 243 -8.09 3.02 21.07
N PHE A 244 -7.11 2.30 21.63
CA PHE A 244 -5.79 2.90 21.93
C PHE A 244 -5.09 3.39 20.65
N LEU A 245 -5.19 2.63 19.56
CA LEU A 245 -4.61 3.04 18.28
C LEU A 245 -5.34 4.25 17.68
N ALA A 246 -6.66 4.33 17.82
CA ALA A 246 -7.43 5.50 17.38
C ALA A 246 -7.00 6.75 18.14
N ILE A 247 -6.92 6.68 19.49
CA ILE A 247 -6.47 7.81 20.33
C ILE A 247 -5.05 8.23 19.95
N ALA A 248 -4.12 7.27 19.90
CA ALA A 248 -2.71 7.56 19.62
C ALA A 248 -2.50 8.05 18.17
N GLY A 249 -3.23 7.48 17.22
CA GLY A 249 -3.21 7.90 15.81
C GLY A 249 -3.78 9.31 15.62
N THR A 250 -4.87 9.64 16.31
CA THR A 250 -5.44 11.00 16.29
C THR A 250 -4.47 12.02 16.87
N ALA A 251 -3.84 11.70 17.98
CA ALA A 251 -2.82 12.57 18.60
C ALA A 251 -1.60 12.78 17.70
N ALA A 252 -1.15 11.73 16.99
CA ALA A 252 -0.04 11.83 16.04
C ALA A 252 -0.40 12.58 14.74
N SER A 253 -1.68 12.78 14.45
CA SER A 253 -2.19 13.32 13.18
C SER A 253 -2.90 14.66 13.35
N THR A 254 -2.82 15.32 14.50
CA THR A 254 -3.53 16.57 14.79
C THR A 254 -3.32 17.63 13.71
N TYR A 255 -2.08 17.85 13.30
CA TYR A 255 -1.74 18.79 12.23
C TYR A 255 -2.43 18.45 10.90
N GLN A 256 -2.43 17.17 10.50
CA GLN A 256 -3.07 16.72 9.26
C GLN A 256 -4.59 16.81 9.35
N ILE A 257 -5.17 16.53 10.52
CA ILE A 257 -6.61 16.67 10.76
C ILE A 257 -7.01 18.14 10.64
N GLU A 258 -6.25 19.04 11.23
CA GLU A 258 -6.52 20.49 11.15
C GLU A 258 -6.40 20.99 9.72
N THR A 259 -5.30 20.67 9.03
CA THR A 259 -5.03 21.18 7.68
C THR A 259 -5.94 20.54 6.61
N TYR A 260 -6.28 19.24 6.72
CA TYR A 260 -6.96 18.53 5.64
C TYR A 260 -8.45 18.28 5.88
N LEU A 261 -8.89 18.21 7.14
CA LEU A 261 -10.29 17.91 7.45
C LEU A 261 -11.05 19.12 8.01
N LYS A 262 -10.38 20.01 8.76
CA LYS A 262 -11.05 21.22 9.32
C LYS A 262 -11.04 22.40 8.34
N ASP A 263 -9.94 22.57 7.58
CA ASP A 263 -9.86 23.62 6.58
C ASP A 263 -10.75 23.28 5.37
N THR A 264 -11.90 23.96 5.27
CA THR A 264 -12.88 23.76 4.20
C THR A 264 -12.40 24.24 2.83
N SER A 265 -11.34 25.04 2.77
CA SER A 265 -10.71 25.51 1.53
C SER A 265 -9.64 24.54 1.01
N SER A 266 -9.20 23.60 1.84
CA SER A 266 -8.20 22.61 1.46
C SER A 266 -8.69 21.73 0.29
N PRO A 267 -7.88 21.55 -0.78
CA PRO A 267 -8.24 20.68 -1.91
C PRO A 267 -8.68 19.27 -1.48
N ARG A 268 -8.05 18.69 -0.43
CA ARG A 268 -8.40 17.36 0.06
C ARG A 268 -9.76 17.32 0.74
N ASN A 269 -10.10 18.34 1.53
CA ASN A 269 -11.44 18.46 2.13
C ASN A 269 -12.49 18.54 1.04
N ILE A 270 -12.25 19.38 0.01
CA ILE A 270 -13.13 19.52 -1.14
C ILE A 270 -13.31 18.17 -1.85
N LEU A 271 -12.23 17.44 -2.11
CA LEU A 271 -12.29 16.12 -2.75
C LEU A 271 -13.10 15.11 -1.93
N ILE A 272 -12.93 15.06 -0.61
CA ILE A 272 -13.73 14.19 0.26
C ILE A 272 -15.21 14.57 0.18
N LYS A 273 -15.51 15.84 0.40
CA LYS A 273 -16.89 16.37 0.40
C LYS A 273 -17.62 16.05 -0.91
N TYR A 274 -17.00 16.37 -2.02
CA TYR A 274 -17.60 16.13 -3.33
C TYR A 274 -17.60 14.66 -3.76
N GLY A 275 -16.73 13.82 -3.17
CA GLY A 275 -16.84 12.37 -3.26
C GLY A 275 -18.18 11.86 -2.71
N PHE A 276 -18.57 12.32 -1.51
CA PHE A 276 -19.91 12.02 -0.95
C PHE A 276 -21.05 12.65 -1.75
N VAL A 277 -20.88 13.87 -2.23
CA VAL A 277 -21.89 14.52 -3.12
C VAL A 277 -22.11 13.66 -4.37
N THR A 278 -21.02 13.16 -4.97
CA THR A 278 -21.08 12.28 -6.14
C THR A 278 -21.75 10.95 -5.80
N ALA A 279 -21.39 10.32 -4.66
CA ALA A 279 -22.02 9.09 -4.20
C ALA A 279 -23.54 9.25 -3.98
N ASN A 280 -23.97 10.38 -3.42
CA ASN A 280 -25.39 10.68 -3.24
C ASN A 280 -26.10 10.90 -4.58
N LYS A 281 -25.48 11.66 -5.50
CA LYS A 281 -26.05 11.96 -6.82
C LYS A 281 -26.28 10.69 -7.65
N TYR A 282 -25.38 9.73 -7.56
CA TYR A 282 -25.42 8.46 -8.30
C TYR A 282 -25.64 7.26 -7.36
N PHE A 283 -26.45 7.45 -6.33
CA PHE A 283 -26.83 6.40 -5.38
C PHE A 283 -27.50 5.22 -6.11
N PRO A 284 -27.18 3.95 -5.74
CA PRO A 284 -26.19 3.54 -4.73
C PRO A 284 -24.81 3.16 -5.30
N PHE A 285 -24.62 3.24 -6.64
CA PHE A 285 -23.49 2.65 -7.38
C PHE A 285 -22.30 3.59 -7.54
N GLY A 286 -22.47 4.91 -7.24
CA GLY A 286 -21.46 5.93 -7.55
C GLY A 286 -21.43 6.29 -9.03
N SER A 287 -20.44 7.08 -9.44
CA SER A 287 -20.33 7.58 -10.81
C SER A 287 -19.58 6.61 -11.76
N GLY A 288 -18.99 5.54 -11.24
CA GLY A 288 -18.26 4.54 -12.03
C GLY A 288 -16.77 4.87 -12.21
N PHE A 289 -16.03 3.91 -12.79
CA PHE A 289 -14.59 4.02 -13.05
C PHE A 289 -14.25 5.23 -13.94
N ALA A 290 -13.09 5.83 -13.69
CA ALA A 290 -12.51 6.93 -14.46
C ALA A 290 -13.39 8.20 -14.47
N THR A 291 -14.12 8.47 -13.38
CA THR A 291 -15.04 9.59 -13.30
C THR A 291 -14.75 10.58 -12.19
N TYR A 292 -14.18 10.14 -11.03
CA TYR A 292 -13.94 10.99 -9.88
C TYR A 292 -12.75 10.52 -9.02
N GLY A 293 -11.73 11.36 -8.85
CA GLY A 293 -10.62 11.10 -7.90
C GLY A 293 -9.60 10.05 -8.33
N SER A 294 -9.81 9.37 -9.46
CA SER A 294 -8.85 8.45 -10.05
C SER A 294 -7.83 9.16 -10.95
N ASP A 295 -6.75 8.45 -11.30
CA ASP A 295 -5.71 9.00 -12.19
C ASP A 295 -6.28 9.26 -13.59
N GLN A 296 -7.17 8.39 -14.07
CA GLN A 296 -7.81 8.55 -15.37
C GLN A 296 -8.84 9.70 -15.35
N ALA A 297 -9.62 9.82 -14.27
CA ALA A 297 -10.52 10.96 -14.10
C ALA A 297 -9.76 12.30 -14.06
N ALA A 298 -8.60 12.32 -13.39
CA ALA A 298 -7.73 13.50 -13.34
C ALA A 298 -7.13 13.81 -14.72
N LYS A 299 -6.55 12.79 -15.40
CA LYS A 299 -5.92 12.94 -16.72
C LYS A 299 -6.90 13.49 -17.77
N ASN A 300 -8.13 12.98 -17.78
CA ASN A 300 -9.16 13.40 -18.72
C ASN A 300 -9.93 14.63 -18.25
N TYR A 301 -9.62 15.14 -17.07
CA TYR A 301 -10.33 16.21 -16.36
C TYR A 301 -11.85 16.05 -16.45
N SER A 302 -12.35 15.06 -15.73
CA SER A 302 -13.75 14.61 -15.75
C SER A 302 -14.75 15.77 -15.79
N SER A 303 -15.86 15.61 -16.51
CA SER A 303 -16.94 16.60 -16.58
C SER A 303 -17.53 16.96 -15.21
N LEU A 304 -17.42 16.05 -14.21
CA LEU A 304 -17.81 16.34 -12.83
C LEU A 304 -17.00 17.49 -12.23
N TYR A 305 -15.71 17.60 -12.56
CA TYR A 305 -14.86 18.65 -12.02
C TYR A 305 -15.27 20.03 -12.51
N TYR A 306 -15.72 20.14 -13.77
CA TYR A 306 -16.33 21.37 -14.27
C TYR A 306 -17.66 21.67 -13.57
N GLN A 307 -18.53 20.66 -13.40
CA GLN A 307 -19.83 20.81 -12.70
C GLN A 307 -19.66 21.28 -11.25
N TYR A 308 -18.60 20.81 -10.57
CA TYR A 308 -18.31 21.20 -9.18
C TYR A 308 -17.45 22.46 -9.06
N GLY A 309 -17.07 23.09 -10.18
CA GLY A 309 -16.29 24.31 -10.17
C GLY A 309 -14.82 24.13 -9.79
N PHE A 310 -14.28 22.92 -9.85
CA PHE A 310 -12.90 22.62 -9.46
C PHE A 310 -11.86 23.35 -10.31
N HIS A 311 -12.19 23.69 -11.56
CA HIS A 311 -11.34 24.50 -12.44
C HIS A 311 -11.04 25.91 -11.90
N LYS A 312 -11.80 26.39 -10.88
CA LYS A 312 -11.60 27.67 -10.20
C LYS A 312 -10.78 27.54 -8.90
N VAL A 313 -10.52 26.33 -8.44
CA VAL A 313 -9.89 26.06 -7.15
C VAL A 313 -8.39 25.77 -7.33
N PHE A 314 -7.55 26.46 -6.55
CA PHE A 314 -6.11 26.16 -6.52
C PHE A 314 -5.87 24.70 -6.06
N GLY A 315 -5.01 24.00 -6.77
CA GLY A 315 -4.70 22.58 -6.50
C GLY A 315 -5.67 21.57 -7.13
N LEU A 316 -6.80 22.04 -7.74
CA LEU A 316 -7.76 21.17 -8.44
C LEU A 316 -7.96 21.60 -9.91
N SER A 317 -7.31 22.67 -10.35
CA SER A 317 -7.40 23.23 -11.69
C SER A 317 -6.25 22.74 -12.57
N PRO A 318 -6.46 22.48 -13.87
CA PRO A 318 -5.39 22.16 -14.81
C PRO A 318 -4.27 23.21 -14.84
N ASP A 319 -4.61 24.49 -14.66
CA ASP A 319 -3.68 25.62 -14.77
C ASP A 319 -3.01 26.00 -13.44
N ARG A 320 -3.54 25.53 -12.30
CA ARG A 320 -3.12 25.96 -10.96
C ARG A 320 -2.77 24.81 -10.00
N GLY A 321 -2.24 23.72 -10.55
CA GLY A 321 -1.94 22.50 -9.83
C GLY A 321 -3.14 21.53 -9.83
N MET A 322 -2.86 20.28 -10.17
CA MET A 322 -3.91 19.27 -10.40
C MET A 322 -3.68 18.06 -9.48
N PHE A 323 -4.11 18.19 -8.21
CA PHE A 323 -4.00 17.15 -7.18
C PHE A 323 -5.30 16.35 -7.02
N LEU A 324 -6.05 16.17 -8.12
CA LEU A 324 -7.37 15.54 -8.13
C LEU A 324 -7.39 14.08 -7.66
N ASN A 325 -6.26 13.39 -7.76
CA ASN A 325 -6.06 11.99 -7.37
C ASN A 325 -5.40 11.82 -6.00
N ASP A 326 -5.22 12.89 -5.21
CA ASP A 326 -4.52 12.85 -3.93
C ASP A 326 -5.36 12.29 -2.76
N CYS A 327 -6.67 12.09 -2.95
CA CYS A 327 -7.57 11.62 -1.91
C CYS A 327 -8.27 10.32 -2.32
N TYR A 328 -7.76 9.18 -1.85
CA TYR A 328 -8.32 7.88 -2.22
C TYR A 328 -9.72 7.64 -1.63
N MET A 329 -10.00 8.13 -0.41
CA MET A 329 -11.32 8.01 0.22
C MET A 329 -12.40 8.72 -0.59
N GLY A 330 -12.12 9.95 -1.07
CA GLY A 330 -13.03 10.68 -1.96
C GLY A 330 -13.34 9.91 -3.25
N MET A 331 -12.32 9.28 -3.85
CA MET A 331 -12.46 8.42 -5.02
C MET A 331 -13.35 7.21 -4.74
N VAL A 332 -13.10 6.47 -3.65
CA VAL A 332 -13.85 5.24 -3.32
C VAL A 332 -15.35 5.54 -3.18
N PHE A 333 -15.74 6.60 -2.49
CA PHE A 333 -17.16 6.96 -2.41
C PHE A 333 -17.69 7.53 -3.73
N GLY A 334 -16.93 8.38 -4.42
CA GLY A 334 -17.34 9.00 -5.66
C GLY A 334 -17.58 8.00 -6.79
N GLU A 335 -16.59 7.15 -7.06
CA GLU A 335 -16.63 6.19 -8.16
C GLU A 335 -17.39 4.90 -7.80
N TYR A 336 -17.11 4.30 -6.63
CA TYR A 336 -17.69 2.99 -6.28
C TYR A 336 -19.06 3.13 -5.59
N GLY A 337 -19.46 4.34 -5.18
CA GLY A 337 -20.68 4.58 -4.43
C GLY A 337 -20.70 3.90 -3.06
N TYR A 338 -21.84 3.85 -2.44
CA TYR A 338 -21.95 3.27 -1.09
C TYR A 338 -21.82 1.75 -1.08
N ILE A 339 -22.40 1.06 -2.06
CA ILE A 339 -22.30 -0.41 -2.15
C ILE A 339 -20.87 -0.83 -2.46
N GLY A 340 -20.23 -0.23 -3.48
CA GLY A 340 -18.85 -0.56 -3.84
C GLY A 340 -17.86 -0.19 -2.74
N ALA A 341 -18.05 0.95 -2.04
CA ALA A 341 -17.24 1.35 -0.91
C ALA A 341 -17.35 0.35 0.27
N ALA A 342 -18.56 -0.13 0.58
CA ALA A 342 -18.76 -1.14 1.60
C ALA A 342 -18.05 -2.46 1.25
N ILE A 343 -18.17 -2.91 -0.01
CA ILE A 343 -17.47 -4.10 -0.50
C ILE A 343 -15.94 -3.90 -0.43
N PHE A 344 -15.44 -2.74 -0.84
CA PHE A 344 -14.01 -2.41 -0.75
C PHE A 344 -13.50 -2.48 0.69
N ILE A 345 -14.22 -1.93 1.66
CA ILE A 345 -13.88 -2.01 3.09
C ILE A 345 -13.87 -3.48 3.56
N LEU A 346 -14.85 -4.29 3.14
CA LEU A 346 -14.87 -5.73 3.45
C LEU A 346 -13.67 -6.46 2.85
N MET A 347 -13.25 -6.13 1.62
CA MET A 347 -12.04 -6.72 1.01
C MET A 347 -10.77 -6.36 1.81
N LEU A 348 -10.64 -5.13 2.30
CA LEU A 348 -9.54 -4.75 3.20
C LEU A 348 -9.60 -5.53 4.52
N ALA A 349 -10.78 -5.72 5.10
CA ALA A 349 -10.96 -6.54 6.30
C ALA A 349 -10.56 -8.01 6.05
N MET A 350 -10.87 -8.56 4.87
CA MET A 350 -10.44 -9.91 4.47
C MET A 350 -8.92 -10.05 4.36
N ILE A 351 -8.19 -8.99 4.04
CA ILE A 351 -6.71 -8.97 4.10
C ILE A 351 -6.22 -8.84 5.55
N PHE A 352 -6.89 -8.03 6.37
CA PHE A 352 -6.53 -7.87 7.77
C PHE A 352 -6.61 -9.18 8.56
N ILE A 353 -7.60 -10.03 8.30
CA ILE A 353 -7.81 -11.29 9.02
C ILE A 353 -6.58 -12.22 8.98
N PRO A 354 -6.01 -12.61 7.82
CA PRO A 354 -4.81 -13.42 7.78
C PRO A 354 -3.59 -12.73 8.40
N LEU A 355 -3.46 -11.40 8.26
CA LEU A 355 -2.37 -10.65 8.90
C LEU A 355 -2.49 -10.66 10.43
N ASN A 356 -3.71 -10.67 10.97
CA ASN A 356 -3.91 -10.81 12.41
C ASN A 356 -3.64 -12.22 12.94
N LYS A 357 -3.54 -13.23 12.07
CA LYS A 357 -3.30 -14.63 12.45
C LYS A 357 -1.81 -15.07 12.39
N ILE A 358 -0.87 -14.16 12.12
CA ILE A 358 0.57 -14.47 11.98
C ILE A 358 1.32 -14.61 13.31
N ASN A 359 0.71 -15.26 14.32
CA ASN A 359 1.29 -15.40 15.68
C ASN A 359 2.62 -16.15 15.70
N ASN A 360 2.82 -17.08 14.76
CA ASN A 360 4.03 -17.90 14.61
C ASN A 360 5.28 -17.16 14.10
N LEU A 361 5.12 -15.91 13.61
CA LEU A 361 6.23 -15.07 13.16
C LEU A 361 6.81 -14.16 14.27
N GLY A 362 6.27 -14.25 15.48
CA GLY A 362 6.65 -13.40 16.61
C GLY A 362 5.81 -12.13 16.74
N LYS A 363 5.77 -11.64 17.98
CA LYS A 363 4.89 -10.50 18.36
C LYS A 363 5.29 -9.20 17.66
N GLU A 364 6.58 -8.97 17.49
CA GLU A 364 7.14 -7.76 16.88
C GLU A 364 6.81 -7.71 15.39
N THR A 365 7.01 -8.82 14.66
CA THR A 365 6.64 -8.93 13.24
C THR A 365 5.15 -8.68 13.04
N LYS A 366 4.31 -9.30 13.89
CA LYS A 366 2.86 -9.09 13.84
C LYS A 366 2.48 -7.64 14.13
N ALA A 367 3.04 -7.05 15.18
CA ALA A 367 2.77 -5.66 15.55
C ALA A 367 3.13 -4.71 14.40
N LEU A 368 4.32 -4.88 13.80
CA LEU A 368 4.76 -4.04 12.69
C LEU A 368 3.88 -4.23 11.46
N THR A 369 3.54 -5.48 11.11
CA THR A 369 2.66 -5.78 9.96
C THR A 369 1.29 -5.10 10.09
N LEU A 370 0.66 -5.21 11.27
CA LEU A 370 -0.64 -4.56 11.51
C LEU A 370 -0.52 -3.04 11.54
N SER A 371 0.58 -2.50 12.07
CA SER A 371 0.82 -1.05 12.08
C SER A 371 0.99 -0.48 10.68
N VAL A 372 1.72 -1.18 9.79
CA VAL A 372 1.85 -0.79 8.37
C VAL A 372 0.50 -0.87 7.67
N PHE A 373 -0.30 -1.92 7.92
CA PHE A 373 -1.64 -2.03 7.35
C PHE A 373 -2.56 -0.89 7.79
N ILE A 374 -2.61 -0.60 9.09
CA ILE A 374 -3.41 0.50 9.64
C ILE A 374 -2.95 1.84 9.08
N GLY A 375 -1.64 2.11 9.07
CA GLY A 375 -1.08 3.34 8.51
C GLY A 375 -1.43 3.50 7.03
N LEU A 376 -1.39 2.41 6.24
CA LEU A 376 -1.77 2.43 4.83
C LEU A 376 -3.26 2.75 4.64
N VAL A 377 -4.15 2.13 5.43
CA VAL A 377 -5.60 2.40 5.38
C VAL A 377 -5.91 3.83 5.80
N VAL A 378 -5.30 4.32 6.88
CA VAL A 378 -5.48 5.73 7.33
C VAL A 378 -4.94 6.70 6.29
N SER A 379 -3.88 6.35 5.57
CA SER A 379 -3.32 7.20 4.51
C SER A 379 -4.32 7.49 3.38
N CYS A 380 -5.33 6.64 3.16
CA CYS A 380 -6.37 6.84 2.15
C CYS A 380 -7.18 8.14 2.32
N ILE A 381 -7.20 8.71 3.51
CA ILE A 381 -7.88 9.99 3.79
C ILE A 381 -7.15 11.16 3.10
N GLY A 382 -5.83 11.14 3.05
CA GLY A 382 -5.03 12.28 2.56
C GLY A 382 -4.04 11.95 1.46
N THR A 383 -3.99 10.70 0.98
CA THR A 383 -3.11 10.26 -0.11
C THR A 383 -3.72 9.10 -0.87
N ALA A 384 -3.18 8.81 -2.07
CA ALA A 384 -3.55 7.64 -2.85
C ALA A 384 -2.42 6.59 -2.92
N ILE A 385 -1.57 6.52 -1.90
CA ILE A 385 -0.44 5.55 -1.85
C ILE A 385 -0.93 4.11 -2.05
N ILE A 386 -2.09 3.76 -1.50
CA ILE A 386 -2.65 2.41 -1.57
C ILE A 386 -2.79 1.87 -3.01
N LYS A 387 -3.14 2.72 -3.97
CA LYS A 387 -3.32 2.34 -5.38
C LYS A 387 -2.03 2.48 -6.22
N SER A 388 -0.98 3.09 -5.67
CA SER A 388 0.29 3.30 -6.38
C SER A 388 1.15 2.02 -6.41
N SER A 389 2.21 2.02 -7.21
CA SER A 389 3.21 0.93 -7.26
C SER A 389 3.77 0.59 -5.86
N ILE A 390 3.88 1.59 -4.98
CA ILE A 390 4.32 1.40 -3.60
C ILE A 390 3.25 0.70 -2.76
N GLY A 391 1.97 1.05 -2.93
CA GLY A 391 0.87 0.32 -2.33
C GLY A 391 0.90 -1.15 -2.76
N VAL A 392 1.04 -1.41 -4.05
CA VAL A 392 1.16 -2.77 -4.61
C VAL A 392 2.36 -3.51 -4.02
N PHE A 393 3.52 -2.85 -3.85
CA PHE A 393 4.68 -3.40 -3.14
C PHE A 393 4.33 -3.81 -1.71
N ILE A 394 3.63 -2.96 -0.95
CA ILE A 394 3.21 -3.25 0.42
C ILE A 394 2.27 -4.47 0.46
N PHE A 395 1.30 -4.56 -0.46
CA PHE A 395 0.41 -5.72 -0.56
C PHE A 395 1.15 -7.00 -0.96
N ALA A 396 2.19 -6.91 -1.81
CA ALA A 396 3.09 -8.02 -2.07
C ALA A 396 3.78 -8.51 -0.79
N ILE A 397 4.33 -7.58 0.01
CA ILE A 397 4.97 -7.92 1.29
C ILE A 397 3.98 -8.52 2.28
N PHE A 398 2.75 -7.99 2.39
CA PHE A 398 1.69 -8.60 3.20
C PHE A 398 1.37 -10.03 2.73
N GLY A 399 1.34 -10.26 1.43
CA GLY A 399 1.22 -11.59 0.84
C GLY A 399 2.35 -12.52 1.29
N VAL A 400 3.61 -12.06 1.18
CA VAL A 400 4.79 -12.83 1.62
C VAL A 400 4.70 -13.18 3.10
N VAL A 401 4.44 -12.21 3.97
CA VAL A 401 4.32 -12.41 5.43
C VAL A 401 3.21 -13.42 5.75
N SER A 402 2.03 -13.26 5.16
CA SER A 402 0.90 -14.17 5.37
C SER A 402 1.19 -15.58 4.84
N GLY A 403 1.75 -15.68 3.63
CA GLY A 403 2.09 -16.96 3.00
C GLY A 403 3.16 -17.73 3.79
N TYR A 404 4.17 -17.02 4.28
CA TYR A 404 5.22 -17.59 5.11
C TYR A 404 4.69 -18.13 6.45
N SER A 405 3.79 -17.38 7.10
CA SER A 405 3.08 -17.83 8.30
C SER A 405 2.33 -19.15 8.05
N ILE A 406 1.60 -19.24 6.93
CA ILE A 406 0.88 -20.47 6.55
C ILE A 406 1.86 -21.64 6.32
N HIS A 407 3.00 -21.38 5.70
CA HIS A 407 4.04 -22.42 5.49
C HIS A 407 4.55 -22.98 6.82
N LEU A 408 4.86 -22.11 7.79
CA LEU A 408 5.35 -22.54 9.11
C LEU A 408 4.30 -23.35 9.89
N ASN A 409 3.03 -22.95 9.86
CA ASN A 409 1.96 -23.74 10.52
C ASN A 409 1.87 -25.15 9.95
N ARG A 410 1.95 -25.33 8.63
CA ARG A 410 1.96 -26.66 8.01
C ARG A 410 3.15 -27.52 8.41
N LEU A 411 4.32 -26.91 8.65
CA LEU A 411 5.49 -27.64 9.14
C LEU A 411 5.28 -28.12 10.59
N GLN A 412 4.60 -27.36 11.42
CA GLN A 412 4.27 -27.73 12.81
C GLN A 412 3.19 -28.82 12.88
N GLU A 413 2.21 -28.80 11.98
CA GLU A 413 1.15 -29.82 11.90
C GLU A 413 1.65 -31.17 11.39
N ASN A 414 2.79 -31.21 10.65
CA ASN A 414 3.38 -32.41 10.10
C ASN A 414 4.51 -33.03 11.01
N GLN A 415 4.79 -32.40 12.13
CA GLN A 415 5.70 -32.92 13.20
C GLN A 415 4.91 -33.50 14.36
#